data_01f78c9622a32aa65d350c80695055fb
#
_entry.id   01f78c9622a32aa65d350c80695055fb
#
_cell.length_a   1.000
_cell.length_b   1.000
_cell.length_c   1.000
_cell.angle_alpha   90.00
_cell.angle_beta   90.00
_cell.angle_gamma   90.00
#
_symmetry.space_group_name_H-M   'P 1'
#
loop_
_entity.id
_entity.type
_entity.pdbx_description
1 polymer ?
#
loop_
_entity_poly.entity_id
_entity_poly.type
_entity_poly.pdbx_seq_one_letter_code
_entity_poly.pdbx_strand_id
1 'polypeptide(L)'
;MADFTIIKNESYQPFNRYIDIGGLRIFGLDEVSDNFLNKVASTYEAMLASNDLINLEMRSAFSDILKENYIFQRVGFDSPEYYGGGDKLPQHPINGNYKDNQTDYIWEG
;
A
#
# COMPACT_ATOMS: atom_id res chain seq x y z
N MET A 1 -7.98 -14.81 -11.98
CA MET A 1 -7.44 -13.59 -11.36
C MET A 1 -6.01 -13.83 -10.89
N ALA A 2 -5.11 -12.96 -11.27
CA ALA A 2 -3.71 -13.14 -10.90
C ALA A 2 -3.49 -12.70 -9.44
N ASP A 3 -2.75 -13.49 -8.72
CA ASP A 3 -2.31 -13.11 -7.39
C ASP A 3 -1.05 -12.27 -7.50
N PHE A 4 -0.93 -11.29 -6.63
CA PHE A 4 0.26 -10.45 -6.58
C PHE A 4 1.30 -11.07 -5.67
N THR A 5 2.56 -10.80 -5.97
CA THR A 5 3.65 -11.29 -5.14
C THR A 5 3.68 -10.49 -3.83
N ILE A 6 3.51 -11.21 -2.71
CA ILE A 6 3.61 -10.61 -1.39
C ILE A 6 5.04 -10.79 -0.89
N ILE A 7 5.69 -9.67 -0.62
CA ILE A 7 7.08 -9.67 -0.15
C ILE A 7 7.08 -9.48 1.36
N LYS A 8 7.69 -10.42 2.07
CA LYS A 8 7.83 -10.36 3.53
C LYS A 8 9.11 -9.63 3.87
N ASN A 9 8.99 -8.60 4.71
CA ASN A 9 10.14 -7.79 5.09
C ASN A 9 9.85 -7.07 6.41
N GLU A 10 10.66 -7.36 7.42
CA GLU A 10 10.47 -6.80 8.76
C GLU A 10 11.15 -5.46 8.95
N SER A 11 11.80 -4.93 7.91
CA SER A 11 12.48 -3.63 8.00
C SER A 11 11.53 -2.44 8.03
N TYR A 12 10.23 -2.67 7.75
CA TYR A 12 9.24 -1.59 7.65
C TYR A 12 8.19 -1.66 8.75
N GLN A 13 8.61 -2.01 9.95
CA GLN A 13 7.71 -2.09 11.09
C GLN A 13 6.87 -0.81 11.23
N PRO A 14 5.60 -0.91 11.62
CA PRO A 14 4.88 -2.11 12.09
C PRO A 14 4.34 -3.03 10.97
N PHE A 15 4.64 -2.71 9.72
CA PHE A 15 4.20 -3.51 8.58
C PHE A 15 5.23 -4.59 8.29
N ASN A 16 4.77 -5.81 8.09
CA ASN A 16 5.69 -6.94 7.89
C ASN A 16 5.67 -7.52 6.49
N ARG A 17 4.86 -6.97 5.59
CA ARG A 17 4.86 -7.39 4.18
C ARG A 17 4.25 -6.32 3.30
N TYR A 18 4.50 -6.44 2.00
CA TYR A 18 4.00 -5.47 1.05
C TYR A 18 3.83 -6.07 -0.35
N ILE A 19 3.09 -5.33 -1.19
CA ILE A 19 2.93 -5.61 -2.61
C ILE A 19 3.29 -4.34 -3.37
N ASP A 20 4.06 -4.47 -4.44
CA ASP A 20 4.40 -3.34 -5.32
C ASP A 20 3.51 -3.34 -6.56
N ILE A 21 2.84 -2.22 -6.82
CA ILE A 21 1.98 -2.03 -7.98
C ILE A 21 2.35 -0.70 -8.64
N GLY A 22 2.98 -0.76 -9.81
CA GLY A 22 3.25 0.43 -10.61
C GLY A 22 3.93 1.58 -9.90
N GLY A 23 4.87 1.28 -9.00
CA GLY A 23 5.55 2.29 -8.22
C GLY A 23 4.91 2.61 -6.87
N LEU A 24 3.67 2.18 -6.68
CA LEU A 24 2.99 2.29 -5.39
C LEU A 24 3.29 1.05 -4.56
N ARG A 25 3.61 1.23 -3.29
CA ARG A 25 3.82 0.11 -2.36
C ARG A 25 2.66 0.02 -1.38
N ILE A 26 2.09 -1.17 -1.27
CA ILE A 26 0.94 -1.44 -0.39
C ILE A 26 1.45 -2.24 0.80
N PHE A 27 1.53 -1.59 1.96
CA PHE A 27 2.03 -2.22 3.18
C PHE A 27 0.88 -2.83 3.98
N GLY A 28 1.09 -4.04 4.49
CA GLY A 28 0.10 -4.73 5.32
C GLY A 28 0.64 -5.05 6.71
N LEU A 29 -0.22 -4.85 7.71
CA LEU A 29 0.06 -5.30 9.08
C LEU A 29 -0.05 -6.82 9.16
N ASP A 30 0.54 -7.39 10.21
CA ASP A 30 0.56 -8.84 10.42
C ASP A 30 -0.83 -9.45 10.47
N GLU A 31 -1.79 -8.74 11.06
CA GLU A 31 -3.16 -9.25 11.23
C GLU A 31 -3.97 -9.23 9.94
N VAL A 32 -3.50 -8.53 8.90
CA VAL A 32 -4.21 -8.43 7.63
C VAL A 32 -4.05 -9.74 6.86
N SER A 33 -5.15 -10.25 6.29
CA SER A 33 -5.07 -11.48 5.49
C SER A 33 -4.41 -11.21 4.15
N ASP A 34 -3.73 -12.23 3.61
CA ASP A 34 -3.15 -12.15 2.28
C ASP A 34 -4.22 -11.90 1.22
N ASN A 35 -5.41 -12.48 1.41
CA ASN A 35 -6.53 -12.27 0.50
C ASN A 35 -6.94 -10.80 0.44
N PHE A 36 -7.02 -10.13 1.57
CA PHE A 36 -7.39 -8.73 1.59
C PHE A 36 -6.31 -7.86 0.96
N LEU A 37 -5.06 -8.16 1.24
CA LEU A 37 -3.95 -7.42 0.67
C LEU A 37 -3.93 -7.54 -0.86
N ASN A 38 -4.17 -8.75 -1.38
CA ASN A 38 -4.31 -8.98 -2.82
C ASN A 38 -5.50 -8.24 -3.41
N LYS A 39 -6.61 -8.17 -2.68
CA LYS A 39 -7.80 -7.46 -3.11
C LYS A 39 -7.53 -5.95 -3.24
N VAL A 40 -6.81 -5.38 -2.30
CA VAL A 40 -6.40 -3.98 -2.35
C VAL A 40 -5.49 -3.74 -3.56
N ALA A 41 -4.51 -4.61 -3.77
CA ALA A 41 -3.61 -4.53 -4.91
C ALA A 41 -4.37 -4.60 -6.24
N SER A 42 -5.34 -5.51 -6.35
CA SER A 42 -6.20 -5.63 -7.53
C SER A 42 -6.95 -4.35 -7.82
N THR A 43 -7.47 -3.73 -6.78
CA THR A 43 -8.22 -2.47 -6.92
C THR A 43 -7.31 -1.37 -7.45
N TYR A 44 -6.12 -1.23 -6.90
CA TYR A 44 -5.17 -0.24 -7.38
C TYR A 44 -4.72 -0.52 -8.80
N GLU A 45 -4.47 -1.77 -9.15
CA GLU A 45 -4.09 -2.13 -10.51
C GLU A 45 -5.19 -1.75 -11.49
N ALA A 46 -6.44 -2.03 -11.15
CA ALA A 46 -7.57 -1.69 -12.01
C ALA A 46 -7.69 -0.17 -12.20
N MET A 47 -7.49 0.59 -11.13
CA MET A 47 -7.54 2.05 -11.20
C MET A 47 -6.43 2.61 -12.09
N LEU A 48 -5.23 2.07 -11.99
CA LEU A 48 -4.09 2.53 -12.80
C LEU A 48 -4.22 2.12 -14.26
N ALA A 49 -4.89 1.01 -14.54
CA ALA A 49 -5.00 0.46 -15.89
C ALA A 49 -6.28 0.85 -16.62
N SER A 50 -7.29 1.34 -15.91
CA SER A 50 -8.66 1.43 -16.44
C SER A 50 -8.93 2.62 -17.35
N ASN A 51 -8.06 3.61 -17.39
CA ASN A 51 -8.34 4.83 -18.15
C ASN A 51 -7.70 4.77 -19.54
N ASP A 52 -8.52 4.56 -20.55
CA ASP A 52 -8.07 4.48 -21.94
C ASP A 52 -7.49 5.80 -22.46
N LEU A 53 -7.77 6.91 -21.77
CA LEU A 53 -7.24 8.21 -22.15
C LEU A 53 -5.80 8.43 -21.68
N ILE A 54 -5.32 7.58 -20.77
CA ILE A 54 -3.95 7.65 -20.27
C ILE A 54 -3.08 6.74 -21.13
N ASN A 55 -2.18 7.32 -21.90
CA ASN A 55 -1.27 6.54 -22.73
C ASN A 55 -0.12 5.96 -21.91
N LEU A 56 0.65 5.07 -22.53
CA LEU A 56 1.74 4.37 -21.85
C LEU A 56 2.81 5.30 -21.29
N GLU A 57 3.10 6.39 -21.99
CA GLU A 57 4.08 7.37 -21.51
C GLU A 57 3.64 8.03 -20.22
N MET A 58 2.38 8.45 -20.15
CA MET A 58 1.83 9.06 -18.94
C MET A 58 1.81 8.09 -17.78
N ARG A 59 1.47 6.83 -18.05
CA ARG A 59 1.47 5.80 -17.01
C ARG A 59 2.87 5.54 -16.48
N SER A 60 3.85 5.49 -17.36
CA SER A 60 5.24 5.29 -16.96
C SER A 60 5.76 6.46 -16.15
N ALA A 61 5.45 7.69 -16.56
CA ALA A 61 5.84 8.90 -15.82
C ALA A 61 5.20 8.90 -14.43
N PHE A 62 3.92 8.52 -14.34
CA PHE A 62 3.22 8.47 -13.05
C PHE A 62 3.84 7.42 -12.13
N SER A 63 4.16 6.24 -12.66
CA SER A 63 4.83 5.19 -11.89
C SER A 63 6.19 5.65 -11.36
N ASP A 64 6.95 6.39 -12.18
CA ASP A 64 8.24 6.93 -11.77
C ASP A 64 8.08 7.94 -10.63
N ILE A 65 7.06 8.80 -10.71
CA ILE A 65 6.76 9.76 -9.65
C ILE A 65 6.44 9.03 -8.35
N LEU A 66 5.62 7.98 -8.41
CA LEU A 66 5.26 7.20 -7.23
C LEU A 66 6.51 6.57 -6.60
N LYS A 67 7.39 6.01 -7.43
CA LYS A 67 8.64 5.41 -6.95
C LYS A 67 9.57 6.43 -6.31
N GLU A 68 9.79 7.55 -6.99
CA GLU A 68 10.74 8.57 -6.53
C GLU A 68 10.32 9.21 -5.22
N ASN A 69 9.00 9.27 -4.98
CA ASN A 69 8.47 9.89 -3.78
C ASN A 69 8.08 8.87 -2.72
N TYR A 70 8.32 7.59 -2.98
CA TYR A 70 8.05 6.51 -2.03
C TYR A 70 6.60 6.53 -1.53
N ILE A 71 5.67 6.67 -2.47
CA ILE A 71 4.24 6.71 -2.15
C ILE A 71 3.77 5.30 -1.77
N PHE A 72 2.95 5.22 -0.72
CA PHE A 72 2.46 3.94 -0.25
C PHE A 72 1.04 4.03 0.29
N GLN A 73 0.39 2.87 0.41
CA GLN A 73 -0.94 2.72 1.02
C GLN A 73 -0.79 1.84 2.26
N ARG A 74 -1.32 2.29 3.37
CA ARG A 74 -1.32 1.51 4.61
C ARG A 74 -2.59 0.65 4.67
N VAL A 75 -2.41 -0.64 4.96
CA VAL A 75 -3.53 -1.58 5.11
C VAL A 75 -3.45 -2.17 6.51
N GLY A 76 -4.49 -1.93 7.30
CA GLY A 76 -4.56 -2.38 8.66
C GLY A 76 -5.65 -3.41 8.89
N PHE A 77 -5.78 -3.84 10.14
CA PHE A 77 -6.70 -4.89 10.51
C PHE A 77 -8.11 -4.36 10.82
N ASP A 78 -8.21 -3.24 11.51
CA ASP A 78 -9.48 -2.71 11.98
C ASP A 78 -9.47 -1.18 11.98
N SER A 79 -10.62 -0.59 12.30
CA SER A 79 -10.83 0.84 12.26
C SER A 79 -9.94 1.61 13.24
N PRO A 80 -9.81 2.94 13.06
CA PRO A 80 -9.05 3.75 14.02
C PRO A 80 -9.50 3.57 15.46
N GLU A 81 -10.78 3.37 15.70
CA GLU A 81 -11.32 3.18 17.04
C GLU A 81 -10.78 1.91 17.72
N TYR A 82 -10.52 0.88 16.92
CA TYR A 82 -9.94 -0.37 17.42
C TYR A 82 -8.59 -0.12 18.09
N TYR A 83 -7.80 0.80 17.52
CA TYR A 83 -6.46 1.11 18.02
C TYR A 83 -6.48 2.19 19.12
N GLY A 84 -7.63 2.78 19.39
CA GLY A 84 -7.76 3.82 20.41
C GLY A 84 -7.81 5.24 19.86
N GLY A 85 -8.04 5.39 18.56
CA GLY A 85 -8.17 6.68 17.91
C GLY A 85 -7.18 6.85 16.76
N GLY A 86 -7.35 7.89 15.96
CA GLY A 86 -6.57 8.13 14.78
C GLY A 86 -5.07 8.32 15.04
N ASP A 87 -4.71 8.89 16.17
CA ASP A 87 -3.32 9.11 16.56
C ASP A 87 -2.64 7.84 17.06
N LYS A 88 -3.40 6.77 17.28
CA LYS A 88 -2.88 5.48 17.70
C LYS A 88 -2.74 4.49 16.54
N LEU A 89 -3.16 4.88 15.36
CA LEU A 89 -3.01 4.03 14.17
C LEU A 89 -1.55 3.79 13.82
N PRO A 90 -1.25 2.67 13.16
CA PRO A 90 0.04 2.54 12.49
C PRO A 90 0.19 3.66 11.46
N GLN A 91 1.10 4.58 11.70
CA GLN A 91 1.21 5.81 10.92
C GLN A 91 1.99 5.59 9.61
N HIS A 92 3.18 5.05 9.73
CA HIS A 92 4.03 4.81 8.58
C HIS A 92 5.12 3.81 8.98
N PRO A 93 5.81 3.22 8.01
CA PRO A 93 6.94 2.34 8.32
C PRO A 93 7.99 3.11 9.12
N ILE A 94 8.54 2.49 10.13
CA ILE A 94 9.53 3.13 11.00
C ILE A 94 10.94 3.10 10.43
N ASN A 95 11.10 2.50 9.26
CA ASN A 95 12.41 2.32 8.65
C ASN A 95 12.30 2.46 7.13
N GLY A 96 13.43 2.74 6.47
CA GLY A 96 13.47 2.87 5.03
C GLY A 96 12.98 4.24 4.56
N ASN A 97 12.89 4.41 3.24
CA ASN A 97 12.56 5.69 2.63
C ASN A 97 11.09 6.06 2.71
N TYR A 98 10.24 5.11 3.10
CA TYR A 98 8.80 5.34 3.23
C TYR A 98 8.40 5.98 4.55
N LYS A 99 9.27 5.96 5.53
CA LYS A 99 8.93 6.28 6.92
C LYS A 99 8.44 7.70 7.16
N ASP A 100 8.82 8.62 6.29
CA ASP A 100 8.46 10.03 6.46
C ASP A 100 7.22 10.44 5.66
N ASN A 101 6.64 9.51 4.91
CA ASN A 101 5.48 9.78 4.08
C ASN A 101 4.20 9.40 4.83
N GLN A 102 3.18 10.23 4.71
CA GLN A 102 1.87 9.94 5.29
C GLN A 102 0.89 9.62 4.18
N THR A 103 0.07 8.60 4.38
CA THR A 103 -0.91 8.16 3.41
C THR A 103 -2.21 7.80 4.11
N ASP A 104 -3.23 7.52 3.31
CA ASP A 104 -4.49 7.03 3.81
C ASP A 104 -4.31 5.68 4.48
N TYR A 105 -5.26 5.36 5.34
CA TYR A 105 -5.30 4.09 6.04
C TYR A 105 -6.63 3.40 5.70
N ILE A 106 -6.53 2.16 5.22
CA ILE A 106 -7.70 1.32 5.00
C ILE A 106 -7.56 0.06 5.83
N TRP A 107 -8.67 -0.62 6.09
CA TRP A 107 -8.64 -1.79 6.97
C TRP A 107 -9.59 -2.87 6.50
N GLU A 108 -9.25 -4.10 6.89
CA GLU A 108 -10.00 -5.28 6.50
C GLU A 108 -11.27 -5.48 7.30
N GLY A 109 -11.17 -5.31 8.57
CA GLY A 109 -12.20 -5.64 9.50
C GLY A 109 -13.23 -4.66 9.77
#